data_c8a53f6c14ca55bd803d04dbcb5ca587
#
_entry.id   c8a53f6c14ca55bd803d04dbcb5ca587
#
_cell.length_a   1.000
_cell.length_b   1.000
_cell.length_c   1.000
_cell.angle_alpha   90.00
_cell.angle_beta   90.00
_cell.angle_gamma   90.00
#
_symmetry.space_group_name_H-M   'P 1'
#
loop_
_entity.id
_entity.type
_entity.pdbx_description
1 polymer ?
#
loop_
_entity_poly.entity_id
_entity_poly.type
_entity_poly.pdbx_seq_one_letter_code
_entity_poly.pdbx_strand_id
1 'polypeptide(L)'
;QFLFSPLAVGLIDGAGWKMALLVFAGLILATLPLTIFLATTPRSSAPEPEADRRTLMQTLSQAFGHTSYILLILGFFTCGFQLAFITIHLPAYLKDVGIDASIGPWVLALIGLFNIAGSIGSGYVMTRMPRRYLLAMIYTLRSLAIIALLVFPPSNILVLAFGAAMGLLWLSTVPPTSSLVMTMFGTRDMAMLYGFAFFSHQVGGFLGGWLGGVFYEWYGNYNLVWWGSIALGFASAAINLPIVEKAAPLKAVPQPG
;
A
#
# COMPACT_ATOMS: atom_id res chain seq x y z
N GLN A 1 6.14 11.94 1.22
CA GLN A 1 4.99 12.85 1.13
C GLN A 1 5.16 14.09 2.04
N PHE A 2 5.44 13.92 3.33
CA PHE A 2 5.51 15.05 4.29
C PHE A 2 6.39 16.22 3.83
N LEU A 3 7.61 15.93 3.36
CA LEU A 3 8.52 16.95 2.86
C LEU A 3 8.27 17.32 1.39
N PHE A 4 8.01 16.31 0.56
CA PHE A 4 7.98 16.50 -0.89
C PHE A 4 6.67 17.09 -1.41
N SER A 5 5.53 16.91 -0.73
CA SER A 5 4.27 17.53 -1.18
C SER A 5 4.28 19.05 -1.06
N PRO A 6 4.64 19.66 0.10
CA PRO A 6 4.77 21.12 0.19
C PRO A 6 5.89 21.67 -0.71
N LEU A 7 7.01 20.95 -0.83
CA LEU A 7 8.11 21.33 -1.72
C LEU A 7 7.66 21.36 -3.19
N ALA A 8 6.91 20.35 -3.63
CA ALA A 8 6.40 20.28 -5.00
C ALA A 8 5.47 21.47 -5.31
N VAL A 9 4.53 21.77 -4.41
CA VAL A 9 3.62 22.91 -4.57
C VAL A 9 4.40 24.22 -4.64
N GLY A 10 5.31 24.46 -3.69
CA GLY A 10 6.12 25.69 -3.67
C GLY A 10 7.01 25.86 -4.90
N LEU A 11 7.57 24.77 -5.45
CA LEU A 11 8.37 24.80 -6.68
C LEU A 11 7.49 25.06 -7.91
N ILE A 12 6.31 24.45 -7.99
CA ILE A 12 5.39 24.65 -9.10
C ILE A 12 4.88 26.09 -9.14
N ASP A 13 4.48 26.63 -7.99
CA ASP A 13 3.97 28.01 -7.87
C ASP A 13 5.05 29.07 -8.13
N GLY A 14 6.27 28.83 -7.64
CA GLY A 14 7.37 29.79 -7.75
C GLY A 14 8.17 29.73 -9.06
N ALA A 15 8.39 28.53 -9.62
CA ALA A 15 9.30 28.31 -10.76
C ALA A 15 8.71 27.44 -11.88
N GLY A 16 7.47 27.02 -11.73
CA GLY A 16 6.74 26.20 -12.69
C GLY A 16 7.08 24.70 -12.59
N TRP A 17 6.20 23.88 -13.17
CA TRP A 17 6.27 22.41 -13.09
C TRP A 17 7.56 21.80 -13.67
N LYS A 18 8.16 22.43 -14.70
CA LYS A 18 9.41 21.96 -15.30
C LYS A 18 10.58 22.01 -14.31
N MET A 19 10.68 23.11 -13.55
CA MET A 19 11.71 23.27 -12.54
C MET A 19 11.51 22.27 -11.40
N ALA A 20 10.27 22.04 -10.97
CA ALA A 20 9.94 21.01 -9.97
C ALA A 20 10.45 19.62 -10.39
N LEU A 21 10.22 19.22 -11.65
CA LEU A 21 10.73 17.96 -12.20
C LEU A 21 12.25 17.88 -12.23
N LEU A 22 12.94 18.97 -12.60
CA LEU A 22 14.41 19.02 -12.61
C LEU A 22 14.99 18.90 -11.20
N VAL A 23 14.39 19.58 -10.22
CA VAL A 23 14.82 19.47 -8.81
C VAL A 23 14.64 18.04 -8.31
N PHE A 24 13.50 17.40 -8.56
CA PHE A 24 13.28 16.01 -8.16
C PHE A 24 14.22 15.03 -8.88
N ALA A 25 14.48 15.25 -10.17
CA ALA A 25 15.48 14.45 -10.89
C ALA A 25 16.86 14.60 -10.28
N GLY A 26 17.27 15.84 -9.93
CA GLY A 26 18.53 16.11 -9.23
C GLY A 26 18.63 15.41 -7.87
N LEU A 27 17.55 15.44 -7.09
CA LEU A 27 17.49 14.75 -5.79
C LEU A 27 17.63 13.23 -5.95
N ILE A 28 16.99 12.64 -6.97
CA ILE A 28 17.14 11.21 -7.27
C ILE A 28 18.57 10.90 -7.70
N LEU A 29 19.17 11.71 -8.57
CA LEU A 29 20.58 11.54 -8.99
C LEU A 29 21.54 11.66 -7.81
N ALA A 30 21.26 12.55 -6.85
CA ALA A 30 22.07 12.69 -5.64
C ALA A 30 22.04 11.44 -4.74
N THR A 31 21.09 10.52 -4.92
CA THR A 31 21.07 9.25 -4.19
C THR A 31 21.99 8.19 -4.82
N LEU A 32 22.45 8.35 -6.08
CA LEU A 32 23.30 7.35 -6.75
C LEU A 32 24.58 7.02 -5.99
N PRO A 33 25.34 7.98 -5.42
CA PRO A 33 26.53 7.64 -4.65
C PRO A 33 26.26 6.73 -3.45
N LEU A 34 25.03 6.78 -2.86
CA LEU A 34 24.65 5.93 -1.74
C LEU A 34 24.56 4.45 -2.15
N THR A 35 24.33 4.15 -3.44
CA THR A 35 24.30 2.76 -3.93
C THR A 35 25.64 2.06 -3.79
N ILE A 36 26.75 2.80 -3.78
CA ILE A 36 28.12 2.25 -3.59
C ILE A 36 28.23 1.60 -2.20
N PHE A 37 27.61 2.20 -1.19
CA PHE A 37 27.60 1.67 0.18
C PHE A 37 26.67 0.45 0.33
N LEU A 38 25.71 0.30 -0.59
CA LEU A 38 24.80 -0.84 -0.64
C LEU A 38 25.30 -1.98 -1.54
N ALA A 39 26.35 -1.74 -2.33
CA ALA A 39 26.99 -2.74 -3.16
C ALA A 39 27.69 -3.78 -2.24
N THR A 40 26.94 -4.79 -1.86
CA THR A 40 27.51 -5.96 -1.20
C THR A 40 28.28 -6.78 -2.24
N THR A 41 29.47 -7.27 -1.87
CA THR A 41 30.16 -8.31 -2.65
C THR A 41 29.16 -9.43 -2.97
N PRO A 42 29.12 -9.92 -4.22
CA PRO A 42 28.27 -11.04 -4.56
C PRO A 42 28.54 -12.16 -3.53
N ARG A 43 27.52 -12.47 -2.72
CA ARG A 43 27.64 -13.60 -1.80
C ARG A 43 27.90 -14.80 -2.69
N SER A 44 29.11 -15.37 -2.58
CA SER A 44 29.41 -16.64 -3.24
C SER A 44 28.24 -17.57 -2.91
N SER A 45 27.40 -17.82 -3.89
CA SER A 45 26.29 -18.74 -3.76
C SER A 45 26.93 -20.10 -3.54
N ALA A 46 26.95 -20.55 -2.29
CA ALA A 46 27.17 -21.98 -2.04
C ALA A 46 26.20 -22.73 -2.97
N PRO A 47 26.64 -23.80 -3.63
CA PRO A 47 25.76 -24.55 -4.52
C PRO A 47 24.47 -24.88 -3.77
N GLU A 48 23.35 -24.38 -4.25
CA GLU A 48 22.05 -24.75 -3.67
C GLU A 48 21.92 -26.28 -3.74
N PRO A 49 21.43 -26.92 -2.69
CA PRO A 49 21.12 -28.35 -2.73
C PRO A 49 20.23 -28.61 -3.95
N GLU A 50 20.63 -29.58 -4.80
CA GLU A 50 19.89 -29.90 -6.04
C GLU A 50 18.42 -30.22 -5.83
N ALA A 51 18.05 -30.63 -4.62
CA ALA A 51 16.68 -30.96 -4.23
C ALA A 51 15.70 -29.77 -4.24
N ASP A 52 16.17 -28.53 -4.35
CA ASP A 52 15.31 -27.32 -4.25
C ASP A 52 15.23 -26.51 -5.57
N ARG A 53 15.66 -27.07 -6.70
CA ARG A 53 15.57 -26.41 -8.03
C ARG A 53 14.15 -26.43 -8.59
N ARG A 54 13.23 -25.72 -7.93
CA ARG A 54 11.90 -25.47 -8.52
C ARG A 54 12.02 -24.47 -9.66
N THR A 55 11.30 -24.76 -10.76
CA THR A 55 11.19 -23.79 -11.86
C THR A 55 10.26 -22.64 -11.44
N LEU A 56 10.44 -21.47 -12.08
CA LEU A 56 9.57 -20.32 -11.90
C LEU A 56 8.08 -20.68 -11.99
N MET A 57 7.73 -21.48 -13.02
CA MET A 57 6.34 -21.88 -13.26
C MET A 57 5.78 -22.78 -12.14
N GLN A 58 6.61 -23.66 -11.58
CA GLN A 58 6.21 -24.51 -10.45
C GLN A 58 5.96 -23.67 -9.20
N THR A 59 6.83 -22.71 -8.89
CA THR A 59 6.66 -21.79 -7.76
C THR A 59 5.38 -20.96 -7.91
N LEU A 60 5.12 -20.40 -9.10
CA LEU A 60 3.93 -19.64 -9.37
C LEU A 60 2.65 -20.49 -9.26
N SER A 61 2.66 -21.69 -9.88
CA SER A 61 1.51 -22.61 -9.80
C SER A 61 1.18 -22.99 -8.35
N GLN A 62 2.19 -23.24 -7.52
CA GLN A 62 2.00 -23.54 -6.10
C GLN A 62 1.48 -22.34 -5.32
N ALA A 63 2.02 -21.13 -5.57
CA ALA A 63 1.61 -19.92 -4.90
C ALA A 63 0.16 -19.56 -5.25
N PHE A 64 -0.19 -19.56 -6.52
CA PHE A 64 -1.56 -19.28 -6.98
C PHE A 64 -2.56 -20.42 -6.68
N GLY A 65 -2.10 -21.61 -6.35
CA GLY A 65 -2.90 -22.68 -5.77
C GLY A 65 -3.13 -22.56 -4.25
N HIS A 66 -2.41 -21.64 -3.57
CA HIS A 66 -2.47 -21.50 -2.12
C HIS A 66 -3.50 -20.44 -1.70
N THR A 67 -4.62 -20.88 -1.12
CA THR A 67 -5.75 -20.01 -0.76
C THR A 67 -5.35 -18.79 0.06
N SER A 68 -4.50 -18.96 1.09
CA SER A 68 -4.07 -17.83 1.93
C SER A 68 -3.30 -16.77 1.15
N TYR A 69 -2.55 -17.17 0.13
CA TYR A 69 -1.83 -16.23 -0.72
C TYR A 69 -2.78 -15.45 -1.64
N ILE A 70 -3.77 -16.11 -2.21
CA ILE A 70 -4.80 -15.44 -3.03
C ILE A 70 -5.58 -14.42 -2.18
N LEU A 71 -6.01 -14.80 -0.97
CA LEU A 71 -6.70 -13.90 -0.06
C LEU A 71 -5.83 -12.68 0.30
N LEU A 72 -4.54 -12.90 0.53
CA LEU A 72 -3.59 -11.82 0.79
C LEU A 72 -3.46 -10.84 -0.38
N ILE A 73 -3.33 -11.37 -1.61
CA ILE A 73 -3.26 -10.56 -2.85
C ILE A 73 -4.53 -9.72 -3.03
N LEU A 74 -5.71 -10.34 -2.87
CA LEU A 74 -7.00 -9.66 -2.98
C LEU A 74 -7.17 -8.59 -1.90
N GLY A 75 -6.74 -8.87 -0.66
CA GLY A 75 -6.74 -7.86 0.39
C GLY A 75 -5.82 -6.68 0.07
N PHE A 76 -4.65 -6.95 -0.48
CA PHE A 76 -3.67 -5.91 -0.79
C PHE A 76 -4.08 -5.02 -2.00
N PHE A 77 -4.92 -5.52 -2.89
CA PHE A 77 -5.60 -4.74 -3.92
C PHE A 77 -6.33 -3.53 -3.33
N THR A 78 -7.09 -3.72 -2.26
CA THR A 78 -7.86 -2.65 -1.60
C THR A 78 -6.94 -1.57 -1.04
N CYS A 79 -5.75 -1.94 -0.55
CA CYS A 79 -4.76 -0.96 -0.12
C CYS A 79 -4.43 0.01 -1.26
N GLY A 80 -4.09 -0.50 -2.43
CA GLY A 80 -3.81 0.31 -3.61
C GLY A 80 -4.97 1.20 -4.01
N PHE A 81 -6.17 0.63 -4.07
CA PHE A 81 -7.39 1.35 -4.42
C PHE A 81 -7.62 2.56 -3.50
N GLN A 82 -7.60 2.35 -2.19
CA GLN A 82 -7.82 3.41 -1.22
C GLN A 82 -6.73 4.48 -1.26
N LEU A 83 -5.46 4.05 -1.38
CA LEU A 83 -4.33 4.99 -1.42
C LEU A 83 -4.40 5.92 -2.63
N ALA A 84 -4.59 5.37 -3.81
CA ALA A 84 -4.63 6.15 -5.04
C ALA A 84 -5.87 7.06 -5.10
N PHE A 85 -7.04 6.51 -4.75
CA PHE A 85 -8.27 7.30 -4.70
C PHE A 85 -8.13 8.50 -3.76
N ILE A 86 -7.68 8.30 -2.53
CA ILE A 86 -7.51 9.37 -1.55
C ILE A 86 -6.45 10.37 -2.02
N THR A 87 -5.30 9.91 -2.50
CA THR A 87 -4.21 10.81 -2.91
C THR A 87 -4.63 11.72 -4.06
N ILE A 88 -5.38 11.19 -5.02
CA ILE A 88 -5.75 11.90 -6.25
C ILE A 88 -6.99 12.79 -6.02
N HIS A 89 -8.01 12.26 -5.37
CA HIS A 89 -9.33 12.89 -5.34
C HIS A 89 -9.67 13.61 -4.04
N LEU A 90 -8.94 13.36 -2.93
CA LEU A 90 -9.23 14.03 -1.66
C LEU A 90 -9.17 15.56 -1.76
N PRO A 91 -8.17 16.20 -2.41
CA PRO A 91 -8.14 17.65 -2.51
C PRO A 91 -9.37 18.25 -3.23
N ALA A 92 -9.82 17.60 -4.31
CA ALA A 92 -11.03 18.01 -5.03
C ALA A 92 -12.29 17.79 -4.17
N TYR A 93 -12.41 16.62 -3.54
CA TYR A 93 -13.51 16.33 -2.61
C TYR A 93 -13.62 17.36 -1.48
N LEU A 94 -12.50 17.76 -0.87
CA LEU A 94 -12.51 18.76 0.21
C LEU A 94 -13.04 20.10 -0.26
N LYS A 95 -12.70 20.51 -1.48
CA LYS A 95 -13.24 21.73 -2.10
C LYS A 95 -14.75 21.61 -2.33
N ASP A 96 -15.23 20.45 -2.80
CA ASP A 96 -16.66 20.22 -3.06
C ASP A 96 -17.51 20.29 -1.78
N VAL A 97 -16.95 19.89 -0.63
CA VAL A 97 -17.61 19.97 0.67
C VAL A 97 -17.35 21.29 1.42
N GLY A 98 -16.76 22.29 0.75
CA GLY A 98 -16.57 23.65 1.28
C GLY A 98 -15.38 23.81 2.23
N ILE A 99 -14.43 22.88 2.24
CA ILE A 99 -13.18 23.02 3.00
C ILE A 99 -12.19 23.87 2.19
N ASP A 100 -11.48 24.76 2.87
CA ASP A 100 -10.47 25.62 2.23
C ASP A 100 -9.42 24.82 1.49
N ALA A 101 -9.10 25.23 0.27
CA ALA A 101 -8.14 24.53 -0.60
C ALA A 101 -6.74 24.42 0.01
N SER A 102 -6.36 25.34 0.93
CA SER A 102 -5.08 25.30 1.63
C SER A 102 -4.93 24.11 2.59
N ILE A 103 -6.02 23.49 3.01
CA ILE A 103 -6.03 22.35 3.93
C ILE A 103 -5.60 21.05 3.21
N GLY A 104 -5.91 20.89 1.93
CA GLY A 104 -5.58 19.67 1.16
C GLY A 104 -4.12 19.26 1.24
N PRO A 105 -3.14 20.14 0.93
CA PRO A 105 -1.71 19.85 1.08
C PRO A 105 -1.30 19.45 2.50
N TRP A 106 -1.88 20.06 3.53
CA TRP A 106 -1.61 19.74 4.93
C TRP A 106 -2.11 18.35 5.32
N VAL A 107 -3.27 17.93 4.81
CA VAL A 107 -3.78 16.57 5.03
C VAL A 107 -2.83 15.54 4.43
N LEU A 108 -2.37 15.75 3.18
CA LEU A 108 -1.40 14.87 2.54
C LEU A 108 -0.05 14.85 3.25
N ALA A 109 0.38 15.99 3.80
CA ALA A 109 1.57 16.09 4.62
C ALA A 109 1.41 15.29 5.93
N LEU A 110 0.28 15.41 6.61
CA LEU A 110 -0.02 14.62 7.82
C LEU A 110 -0.07 13.13 7.51
N ILE A 111 -0.69 12.71 6.40
CA ILE A 111 -0.64 11.32 5.95
C ILE A 111 0.82 10.87 5.85
N GLY A 112 1.68 11.64 5.22
CA GLY A 112 3.11 11.32 5.08
C GLY A 112 3.85 11.24 6.41
N LEU A 113 3.58 12.16 7.33
CA LEU A 113 4.23 12.19 8.65
C LEU A 113 3.82 10.98 9.50
N PHE A 114 2.52 10.78 9.66
CA PHE A 114 1.98 9.68 10.48
C PHE A 114 2.25 8.30 9.87
N ASN A 115 2.47 8.21 8.55
CA ASN A 115 2.86 6.98 7.89
C ASN A 115 4.21 6.42 8.39
N ILE A 116 5.14 7.29 8.79
CA ILE A 116 6.40 6.86 9.40
C ILE A 116 6.11 6.11 10.71
N ALA A 117 5.33 6.73 11.60
CA ALA A 117 4.95 6.12 12.87
C ALA A 117 4.12 4.84 12.66
N GLY A 118 3.17 4.86 11.71
CA GLY A 118 2.32 3.72 11.39
C GLY A 118 3.10 2.52 10.86
N SER A 119 4.04 2.73 9.93
CA SER A 119 4.85 1.65 9.37
C SER A 119 5.76 1.01 10.42
N ILE A 120 6.42 1.83 11.26
CA ILE A 120 7.25 1.33 12.37
C ILE A 120 6.39 0.60 13.39
N GLY A 121 5.26 1.21 13.77
CA GLY A 121 4.31 0.62 14.72
C GLY A 121 3.76 -0.71 14.24
N SER A 122 3.37 -0.81 12.97
CA SER A 122 2.92 -2.06 12.35
C SER A 122 4.01 -3.14 12.39
N GLY A 123 5.26 -2.79 12.09
CA GLY A 123 6.41 -3.69 12.21
C GLY A 123 6.58 -4.23 13.64
N TYR A 124 6.38 -3.38 14.65
CA TYR A 124 6.42 -3.81 16.06
C TYR A 124 5.21 -4.67 16.45
N VAL A 125 3.99 -4.24 16.08
CA VAL A 125 2.75 -4.93 16.46
C VAL A 125 2.69 -6.33 15.87
N MET A 126 3.17 -6.54 14.62
CA MET A 126 3.18 -7.87 14.00
C MET A 126 4.07 -8.90 14.71
N THR A 127 4.95 -8.46 15.64
CA THR A 127 5.73 -9.38 16.50
C THR A 127 4.93 -9.85 17.73
N ARG A 128 3.82 -9.18 18.04
CA ARG A 128 3.00 -9.41 19.23
C ARG A 128 1.65 -10.05 18.92
N MET A 129 1.16 -9.95 17.68
CA MET A 129 -0.12 -10.51 17.26
C MET A 129 -0.03 -11.13 15.87
N PRO A 130 -0.92 -12.11 15.53
CA PRO A 130 -0.98 -12.67 14.18
C PRO A 130 -1.21 -11.59 13.11
N ARG A 131 -0.44 -11.65 12.03
CA ARG A 131 -0.42 -10.66 10.96
C ARG A 131 -1.77 -10.51 10.27
N ARG A 132 -2.54 -11.62 10.14
CA ARG A 132 -3.91 -11.64 9.59
C ARG A 132 -4.86 -10.75 10.38
N TYR A 133 -4.78 -10.75 11.70
CA TYR A 133 -5.61 -9.89 12.56
C TYR A 133 -5.16 -8.43 12.47
N LEU A 134 -3.85 -8.18 12.39
CA LEU A 134 -3.32 -6.85 12.17
C LEU A 134 -3.82 -6.27 10.84
N LEU A 135 -3.77 -7.03 9.74
CA LEU A 135 -4.30 -6.61 8.44
C LEU A 135 -5.80 -6.34 8.51
N ALA A 136 -6.59 -7.25 9.09
CA ALA A 136 -8.03 -7.06 9.26
C ALA A 136 -8.35 -5.79 10.08
N MET A 137 -7.60 -5.55 11.17
CA MET A 137 -7.74 -4.35 11.98
C MET A 137 -7.41 -3.08 11.19
N ILE A 138 -6.32 -3.05 10.43
CA ILE A 138 -5.92 -1.90 9.62
C ILE A 138 -7.01 -1.57 8.58
N TYR A 139 -7.52 -2.56 7.84
CA TYR A 139 -8.58 -2.32 6.84
C TYR A 139 -9.90 -1.88 7.47
N THR A 140 -10.26 -2.44 8.63
CA THR A 140 -11.43 -2.00 9.39
C THR A 140 -11.29 -0.55 9.85
N LEU A 141 -10.16 -0.19 10.45
CA LEU A 141 -9.92 1.17 10.94
C LEU A 141 -9.89 2.20 9.80
N ARG A 142 -9.35 1.85 8.63
CA ARG A 142 -9.42 2.70 7.44
C ARG A 142 -10.87 2.95 7.02
N SER A 143 -11.68 1.89 6.94
CA SER A 143 -13.10 2.02 6.59
C SER A 143 -13.85 2.89 7.59
N LEU A 144 -13.57 2.73 8.89
CA LEU A 144 -14.16 3.57 9.92
C LEU A 144 -13.71 5.04 9.83
N ALA A 145 -12.44 5.29 9.51
CA ALA A 145 -11.94 6.65 9.28
C ALA A 145 -12.63 7.32 8.08
N ILE A 146 -12.85 6.56 6.99
CA ILE A 146 -13.60 7.07 5.82
C ILE A 146 -15.06 7.33 6.19
N ILE A 147 -15.72 6.43 6.93
CA ILE A 147 -17.09 6.64 7.42
C ILE A 147 -17.17 7.91 8.26
N ALA A 148 -16.23 8.10 9.18
CA ALA A 148 -16.19 9.30 10.00
C ALA A 148 -16.07 10.58 9.15
N LEU A 149 -15.21 10.59 8.12
CA LEU A 149 -15.06 11.70 7.18
C LEU A 149 -16.38 12.04 6.46
N LEU A 150 -17.20 11.01 6.11
CA LEU A 150 -18.41 11.20 5.32
C LEU A 150 -19.64 11.56 6.18
N VAL A 151 -19.69 11.06 7.42
CA VAL A 151 -20.88 11.16 8.28
C VAL A 151 -20.86 12.42 9.15
N PHE A 152 -19.68 12.82 9.65
CA PHE A 152 -19.58 14.01 10.48
C PHE A 152 -19.58 15.30 9.63
N PRO A 153 -20.08 16.42 10.18
CA PRO A 153 -20.06 17.71 9.48
C PRO A 153 -18.63 18.10 9.05
N PRO A 154 -18.44 18.55 7.80
CA PRO A 154 -17.12 18.93 7.31
C PRO A 154 -16.48 20.01 8.18
N SER A 155 -15.27 19.78 8.65
CA SER A 155 -14.48 20.75 9.41
C SER A 155 -13.00 20.52 9.20
N ASN A 156 -12.18 21.56 9.33
CA ASN A 156 -10.73 21.46 9.21
C ASN A 156 -10.16 20.44 10.21
N ILE A 157 -10.68 20.39 11.43
CA ILE A 157 -10.24 19.46 12.48
C ILE A 157 -10.52 18.01 12.07
N LEU A 158 -11.73 17.72 11.57
CA LEU A 158 -12.12 16.38 11.11
C LEU A 158 -11.19 15.91 9.98
N VAL A 159 -10.95 16.78 9.01
CA VAL A 159 -10.12 16.46 7.83
C VAL A 159 -8.66 16.25 8.21
N LEU A 160 -8.10 17.06 9.11
CA LEU A 160 -6.74 16.86 9.62
C LEU A 160 -6.63 15.60 10.48
N ALA A 161 -7.63 15.31 11.32
CA ALA A 161 -7.70 14.06 12.09
C ALA A 161 -7.81 12.84 11.17
N PHE A 162 -8.61 12.91 10.10
CA PHE A 162 -8.65 11.88 9.05
C PHE A 162 -7.28 11.67 8.42
N GLY A 163 -6.57 12.75 8.07
CA GLY A 163 -5.21 12.67 7.52
C GLY A 163 -4.24 11.97 8.46
N ALA A 164 -4.27 12.29 9.76
CA ALA A 164 -3.43 11.65 10.77
C ALA A 164 -3.78 10.14 10.93
N ALA A 165 -5.08 9.82 11.05
CA ALA A 165 -5.55 8.44 11.17
C ALA A 165 -5.20 7.60 9.92
N MET A 166 -5.50 8.12 8.73
CA MET A 166 -5.13 7.46 7.48
C MET A 166 -3.62 7.31 7.36
N GLY A 167 -2.84 8.31 7.76
CA GLY A 167 -1.37 8.24 7.78
C GLY A 167 -0.86 7.07 8.61
N LEU A 168 -1.33 6.92 9.84
CA LEU A 168 -0.98 5.78 10.70
C LEU A 168 -1.27 4.43 10.06
N LEU A 169 -2.31 4.35 9.24
CA LEU A 169 -2.76 3.14 8.60
C LEU A 169 -2.22 2.98 7.16
N TRP A 170 -1.54 4.01 6.59
CA TRP A 170 -1.26 4.14 5.16
C TRP A 170 -0.48 2.98 4.58
N LEU A 171 0.78 2.82 4.96
CA LEU A 171 1.64 1.70 4.54
C LEU A 171 1.81 0.64 5.65
N SER A 172 1.01 0.71 6.70
CA SER A 172 1.04 -0.25 7.82
C SER A 172 0.67 -1.68 7.40
N THR A 173 0.08 -1.85 6.22
CA THR A 173 -0.18 -3.16 5.60
C THR A 173 1.05 -3.80 4.96
N VAL A 174 2.08 -3.01 4.62
CA VAL A 174 3.28 -3.49 3.89
C VAL A 174 4.11 -4.48 4.72
N PRO A 175 4.51 -4.17 5.98
CA PRO A 175 5.29 -5.11 6.79
C PRO A 175 4.58 -6.45 7.03
N PRO A 176 3.30 -6.50 7.45
CA PRO A 176 2.63 -7.79 7.66
C PRO A 176 2.40 -8.56 6.36
N THR A 177 2.12 -7.89 5.23
CA THR A 177 1.94 -8.54 3.93
C THR A 177 3.24 -9.21 3.46
N SER A 178 4.36 -8.48 3.46
CA SER A 178 5.67 -9.02 3.07
C SER A 178 6.10 -10.16 3.99
N SER A 179 5.87 -10.02 5.30
CA SER A 179 6.16 -11.06 6.29
C SER A 179 5.31 -12.32 6.11
N LEU A 180 4.03 -12.20 5.72
CA LEU A 180 3.18 -13.36 5.39
C LEU A 180 3.68 -14.10 4.16
N VAL A 181 4.05 -13.39 3.10
CA VAL A 181 4.65 -14.01 1.90
C VAL A 181 5.93 -14.77 2.28
N MET A 182 6.80 -14.16 3.08
CA MET A 182 8.02 -14.80 3.56
C MET A 182 7.74 -16.04 4.43
N THR A 183 6.71 -15.98 5.28
CA THR A 183 6.31 -17.12 6.13
C THR A 183 5.75 -18.27 5.29
N MET A 184 4.98 -17.98 4.24
CA MET A 184 4.37 -19.01 3.39
C MET A 184 5.37 -19.67 2.43
N PHE A 185 6.29 -18.89 1.83
CA PHE A 185 7.10 -19.37 0.71
C PHE A 185 8.62 -19.30 0.94
N GLY A 186 9.05 -18.78 2.09
CA GLY A 186 10.47 -18.60 2.41
C GLY A 186 11.10 -17.38 1.76
N THR A 187 12.39 -17.17 2.07
CA THR A 187 13.13 -15.97 1.63
C THR A 187 13.51 -16.01 0.15
N ARG A 188 13.67 -17.20 -0.43
CA ARG A 188 14.08 -17.40 -1.83
C ARG A 188 13.08 -16.81 -2.81
N ASP A 189 11.81 -17.19 -2.68
CA ASP A 189 10.75 -16.83 -3.62
C ASP A 189 10.00 -15.55 -3.19
N MET A 190 10.35 -14.98 -2.01
CA MET A 190 9.68 -13.84 -1.40
C MET A 190 9.61 -12.62 -2.33
N ALA A 191 10.72 -12.23 -2.93
CA ALA A 191 10.77 -11.01 -3.74
C ALA A 191 9.82 -11.08 -4.94
N MET A 192 9.82 -12.22 -5.62
CA MET A 192 8.95 -12.46 -6.77
C MET A 192 7.47 -12.51 -6.37
N LEU A 193 7.14 -13.30 -5.35
CA LEU A 193 5.75 -13.46 -4.92
C LEU A 193 5.19 -12.19 -4.26
N TYR A 194 6.02 -11.46 -3.51
CA TYR A 194 5.63 -10.13 -3.04
C TYR A 194 5.43 -9.15 -4.21
N GLY A 195 6.21 -9.28 -5.29
CA GLY A 195 6.02 -8.53 -6.52
C GLY A 195 4.63 -8.72 -7.13
N PHE A 196 4.09 -9.95 -7.15
CA PHE A 196 2.71 -10.21 -7.59
C PHE A 196 1.66 -9.63 -6.64
N ALA A 197 1.88 -9.69 -5.32
CA ALA A 197 1.01 -9.01 -4.37
C ALA A 197 1.03 -7.49 -4.60
N PHE A 198 2.21 -6.93 -4.85
CA PHE A 198 2.35 -5.51 -5.15
C PHE A 198 1.75 -5.13 -6.52
N PHE A 199 1.80 -6.02 -7.51
CA PHE A 199 1.10 -5.82 -8.78
C PHE A 199 -0.42 -5.72 -8.57
N SER A 200 -1.01 -6.57 -7.74
CA SER A 200 -2.43 -6.45 -7.37
C SER A 200 -2.74 -5.09 -6.71
N HIS A 201 -1.86 -4.62 -5.82
CA HIS A 201 -1.95 -3.28 -5.24
C HIS A 201 -1.94 -2.19 -6.32
N GLN A 202 -1.09 -2.30 -7.35
CA GLN A 202 -1.01 -1.33 -8.44
C GLN A 202 -2.26 -1.36 -9.32
N VAL A 203 -2.84 -2.54 -9.58
CA VAL A 203 -4.13 -2.66 -10.27
C VAL A 203 -5.24 -1.97 -9.46
N GLY A 204 -5.26 -2.20 -8.13
CA GLY A 204 -6.15 -1.47 -7.23
C GLY A 204 -5.95 0.03 -7.32
N GLY A 205 -4.69 0.50 -7.30
CA GLY A 205 -4.34 1.91 -7.42
C GLY A 205 -4.82 2.54 -8.73
N PHE A 206 -4.60 1.85 -9.84
CA PHE A 206 -5.13 2.29 -11.14
C PHE A 206 -6.66 2.44 -11.09
N LEU A 207 -7.38 1.44 -10.60
CA LEU A 207 -8.83 1.47 -10.54
C LEU A 207 -9.34 2.54 -9.57
N GLY A 208 -8.69 2.74 -8.41
CA GLY A 208 -9.06 3.79 -7.45
C GLY A 208 -8.93 5.19 -8.03
N GLY A 209 -7.83 5.47 -8.73
CA GLY A 209 -7.62 6.74 -9.40
C GLY A 209 -8.58 6.94 -10.59
N TRP A 210 -8.70 5.94 -11.45
CA TRP A 210 -9.52 6.02 -12.64
C TRP A 210 -11.03 6.09 -12.33
N LEU A 211 -11.55 5.18 -11.52
CA LEU A 211 -12.98 5.16 -11.17
C LEU A 211 -13.39 6.42 -10.39
N GLY A 212 -12.50 7.01 -9.60
CA GLY A 212 -12.75 8.29 -8.94
C GLY A 212 -13.11 9.38 -9.96
N GLY A 213 -12.36 9.49 -11.05
CA GLY A 213 -12.65 10.44 -12.13
C GLY A 213 -13.92 10.10 -12.89
N VAL A 214 -14.06 8.83 -13.35
CA VAL A 214 -15.24 8.38 -14.13
C VAL A 214 -16.55 8.61 -13.37
N PHE A 215 -16.61 8.23 -12.10
CA PHE A 215 -17.84 8.40 -11.34
C PHE A 215 -18.12 9.88 -11.01
N TYR A 216 -17.07 10.68 -10.84
CA TYR A 216 -17.26 12.11 -10.68
C TYR A 216 -17.84 12.75 -11.97
N GLU A 217 -17.35 12.37 -13.15
CA GLU A 217 -17.92 12.83 -14.43
C GLU A 217 -19.40 12.44 -14.60
N TRP A 218 -19.78 11.22 -14.17
CA TRP A 218 -21.15 10.72 -14.35
C TRP A 218 -22.14 11.27 -13.32
N TYR A 219 -21.71 11.40 -12.06
CA TYR A 219 -22.61 11.70 -10.93
C TYR A 219 -22.36 13.08 -10.29
N GLY A 220 -21.31 13.79 -10.68
CA GLY A 220 -20.94 15.09 -10.11
C GLY A 220 -20.47 15.04 -8.66
N ASN A 221 -20.17 13.85 -8.13
CA ASN A 221 -19.70 13.67 -6.75
C ASN A 221 -18.92 12.36 -6.59
N TYR A 222 -18.20 12.23 -5.46
CA TYR A 222 -17.39 11.05 -5.12
C TYR A 222 -18.10 10.00 -4.26
N ASN A 223 -19.39 10.16 -3.94
CA ASN A 223 -20.08 9.34 -2.93
C ASN A 223 -20.00 7.85 -3.24
N LEU A 224 -20.22 7.44 -4.50
CA LEU A 224 -20.21 6.04 -4.88
C LEU A 224 -18.83 5.40 -4.67
N VAL A 225 -17.75 6.12 -4.99
CA VAL A 225 -16.39 5.62 -4.81
C VAL A 225 -16.00 5.56 -3.33
N TRP A 226 -16.41 6.54 -2.54
CA TRP A 226 -16.21 6.52 -1.09
C TRP A 226 -16.87 5.30 -0.45
N TRP A 227 -18.17 5.07 -0.72
CA TRP A 227 -18.87 3.90 -0.19
C TRP A 227 -18.33 2.58 -0.73
N GLY A 228 -17.94 2.54 -2.01
CA GLY A 228 -17.22 1.41 -2.60
C GLY A 228 -15.89 1.13 -1.89
N SER A 229 -15.13 2.18 -1.56
CA SER A 229 -13.87 2.10 -0.81
C SER A 229 -14.08 1.53 0.60
N ILE A 230 -15.16 1.94 1.29
CA ILE A 230 -15.56 1.40 2.60
C ILE A 230 -15.89 -0.10 2.48
N ALA A 231 -16.72 -0.47 1.51
CA ALA A 231 -17.12 -1.86 1.27
C ALA A 231 -15.90 -2.75 0.96
N LEU A 232 -15.00 -2.30 0.09
CA LEU A 232 -13.73 -2.98 -0.19
C LEU A 232 -12.87 -3.13 1.06
N GLY A 233 -12.82 -2.12 1.93
CA GLY A 233 -12.06 -2.17 3.17
C GLY A 233 -12.59 -3.24 4.13
N PHE A 234 -13.90 -3.29 4.37
CA PHE A 234 -14.49 -4.34 5.21
C PHE A 234 -14.38 -5.73 4.55
N ALA A 235 -14.56 -5.84 3.23
CA ALA A 235 -14.34 -7.08 2.51
C ALA A 235 -12.88 -7.57 2.69
N SER A 236 -11.90 -6.66 2.58
CA SER A 236 -10.50 -6.99 2.81
C SER A 236 -10.22 -7.37 4.25
N ALA A 237 -10.84 -6.71 5.22
CA ALA A 237 -10.75 -7.13 6.61
C ALA A 237 -11.25 -8.58 6.77
N ALA A 238 -12.40 -8.91 6.20
CA ALA A 238 -13.02 -10.23 6.29
C ALA A 238 -12.17 -11.32 5.61
N ILE A 239 -11.66 -11.07 4.41
CA ILE A 239 -10.87 -12.06 3.66
C ILE A 239 -9.46 -12.28 4.24
N ASN A 240 -8.94 -11.34 5.04
CA ASN A 240 -7.66 -11.55 5.73
C ASN A 240 -7.80 -12.46 6.96
N LEU A 241 -8.96 -12.57 7.58
CA LEU A 241 -9.16 -13.38 8.81
C LEU A 241 -8.87 -14.89 8.62
N PRO A 242 -9.30 -15.57 7.53
CA PRO A 242 -9.04 -16.99 7.31
C PRO A 242 -7.62 -17.31 6.85
N ILE A 243 -6.74 -16.33 6.65
CA ILE A 243 -5.35 -16.56 6.25
C ILE A 243 -4.63 -17.45 7.27
N VAL A 244 -4.00 -18.51 6.81
CA VAL A 244 -3.21 -19.44 7.61
C VAL A 244 -1.74 -19.02 7.56
N GLU A 245 -1.17 -18.64 8.69
CA GLU A 245 0.21 -18.15 8.83
C GLU A 245 1.20 -19.30 9.01
N LYS A 246 1.24 -20.22 8.05
CA LYS A 246 2.15 -21.38 8.05
C LYS A 246 2.84 -21.49 6.68
N ALA A 247 3.98 -22.19 6.67
CA ALA A 247 4.64 -22.55 5.43
C ALA A 247 3.67 -23.30 4.50
N ALA A 248 3.61 -22.90 3.24
CA ALA A 248 2.83 -23.61 2.24
C ALA A 248 3.39 -25.03 2.09
N PRO A 249 2.53 -26.08 1.99
CA PRO A 249 3.02 -27.42 1.72
C PRO A 249 3.63 -27.45 0.31
N LEU A 250 4.96 -27.41 0.28
CA LEU A 250 5.71 -27.45 -0.97
C LEU A 250 5.69 -28.89 -1.49
N LYS A 251 5.03 -29.11 -2.63
CA LYS A 251 5.07 -30.42 -3.30
C LYS A 251 6.51 -30.71 -3.72
N ALA A 252 7.05 -31.83 -3.25
CA ALA A 252 8.33 -32.31 -3.73
C ALA A 252 8.28 -32.46 -5.26
N VAL A 253 9.33 -32.00 -5.95
CA VAL A 253 9.48 -32.22 -7.39
C VAL A 253 9.75 -33.71 -7.57
N PRO A 254 8.95 -34.45 -8.40
CA PRO A 254 9.31 -35.81 -8.77
C PRO A 254 10.72 -35.81 -9.38
N GLN A 255 11.64 -36.56 -8.81
CA GLN A 255 12.97 -36.72 -9.42
C GLN A 255 12.76 -37.45 -10.75
N PRO A 256 13.35 -36.97 -11.86
CA PRO A 256 13.39 -37.73 -13.08
C PRO A 256 14.17 -39.00 -12.79
N GLY A 257 13.52 -40.18 -12.98
CA GLY A 257 14.12 -41.49 -12.89
C GLY A 257 15.14 -41.71 -13.98
#